data_a8545566081049673cd67b9490e34669
#
_entry.id   a8545566081049673cd67b9490e34669
#
_cell.length_a   1.000
_cell.length_b   1.000
_cell.length_c   1.000
_cell.angle_alpha   90.00
_cell.angle_beta   90.00
_cell.angle_gamma   90.00
#
_symmetry.space_group_name_H-M   'P 1'
#
loop_
_entity.id
_entity.type
_entity.pdbx_description
1 polymer ?
#
loop_
_entity_poly.entity_id
_entity_poly.type
_entity_poly.pdbx_seq_one_letter_code
_entity_poly.pdbx_strand_id
1 'polypeptide(L)'
;RLAIADADPELPGGAFNRRADRWRPLFKIAQVAGGAWPDRARAAYLAEDGETGKTLSTALQLLSDIRDTSLPHDDKVPTETIIRRLCNIDESPWERYNFKERDSDERKIQPRQISALLKPYGLKPQQIRIGSSNLRGYVIGDMLKAANRYLPPPPSATPLQVPAVKDCVDSP
;
A
#
# COMPACT_ATOMS: atom_id res chain seq x y z
N ARG A 1 32.92 8.22 -23.03
CA ARG A 1 32.62 6.91 -22.43
C ARG A 1 33.43 6.64 -21.15
N LEU A 2 34.64 7.14 -21.01
CA LEU A 2 35.49 6.97 -19.82
C LEU A 2 35.01 7.81 -18.63
N ALA A 3 34.49 9.01 -18.83
CA ALA A 3 34.06 9.90 -17.76
C ALA A 3 32.92 9.36 -16.85
N ILE A 4 32.05 8.49 -17.36
CA ILE A 4 30.96 7.90 -16.55
C ILE A 4 31.48 6.74 -15.69
N ALA A 5 32.48 6.01 -16.17
CA ALA A 5 33.06 4.89 -15.42
C ALA A 5 33.79 5.39 -14.15
N ASP A 6 34.51 6.51 -14.29
CA ASP A 6 35.35 7.08 -13.23
C ASP A 6 34.58 8.01 -12.26
N ALA A 7 33.33 8.35 -12.59
CA ALA A 7 32.51 9.16 -11.70
C ALA A 7 32.11 8.38 -10.44
N ASP A 8 32.33 8.95 -9.26
CA ASP A 8 31.89 8.43 -7.97
C ASP A 8 31.00 9.46 -7.25
N PRO A 9 29.72 9.53 -7.61
CA PRO A 9 28.80 10.50 -7.04
C PRO A 9 28.47 10.18 -5.60
N GLU A 10 28.44 11.20 -4.75
CA GLU A 10 27.87 11.09 -3.42
C GLU A 10 26.37 10.84 -3.52
N LEU A 11 25.95 9.71 -2.98
CA LEU A 11 24.53 9.37 -2.84
C LEU A 11 23.95 10.10 -1.64
N PRO A 12 22.68 10.56 -1.68
CA PRO A 12 22.02 11.15 -0.54
C PRO A 12 22.08 10.23 0.69
N GLY A 13 22.23 10.81 1.89
CA GLY A 13 22.37 10.07 3.14
C GLY A 13 21.22 9.06 3.33
N GLY A 14 21.58 7.83 3.70
CA GLY A 14 20.61 6.74 3.86
C GLY A 14 20.42 5.85 2.62
N ALA A 15 21.15 6.09 1.53
CA ALA A 15 21.16 5.21 0.37
C ALA A 15 21.95 3.94 0.65
N PHE A 16 21.28 2.93 1.21
CA PHE A 16 21.85 1.60 1.45
C PHE A 16 21.16 0.54 0.58
N ASN A 17 21.87 -0.56 0.33
CA ASN A 17 21.35 -1.75 -0.33
C ASN A 17 21.01 -1.58 -1.83
N ARG A 18 20.11 -2.43 -2.32
CA ARG A 18 19.70 -2.53 -3.73
C ARG A 18 19.20 -1.21 -4.36
N ARG A 19 18.70 -0.28 -3.56
CA ARG A 19 18.25 1.02 -4.05
C ARG A 19 19.46 1.87 -4.46
N ALA A 20 20.50 1.94 -3.62
CA ALA A 20 21.74 2.61 -3.95
C ALA A 20 22.33 2.06 -5.26
N ASP A 21 22.34 0.74 -5.43
CA ASP A 21 22.87 0.08 -6.62
C ASP A 21 22.09 0.45 -7.90
N ARG A 22 20.76 0.60 -7.81
CA ARG A 22 19.92 1.03 -8.96
C ARG A 22 20.14 2.49 -9.32
N TRP A 23 20.32 3.36 -8.33
CA TRP A 23 20.44 4.79 -8.55
C TRP A 23 21.86 5.27 -8.85
N ARG A 24 22.88 4.51 -8.45
CA ARG A 24 24.29 4.85 -8.67
C ARG A 24 24.61 5.14 -10.15
N PRO A 25 24.16 4.36 -11.14
CA PRO A 25 24.39 4.69 -12.55
C PRO A 25 23.73 6.00 -12.98
N LEU A 26 22.52 6.28 -12.47
CA LEU A 26 21.80 7.52 -12.79
C LEU A 26 22.52 8.75 -12.23
N PHE A 27 23.02 8.66 -10.99
CA PHE A 27 23.82 9.73 -10.39
C PHE A 27 25.15 9.95 -11.14
N LYS A 28 25.80 8.87 -11.58
CA LYS A 28 27.01 8.98 -12.43
C LYS A 28 26.74 9.74 -13.72
N ILE A 29 25.65 9.40 -14.42
CA ILE A 29 25.24 10.08 -15.64
C ILE A 29 24.92 11.55 -15.35
N ALA A 30 24.16 11.83 -14.30
CA ALA A 30 23.80 13.19 -13.90
C ALA A 30 25.03 14.03 -13.58
N GLN A 31 26.01 13.47 -12.87
CA GLN A 31 27.27 14.15 -12.54
C GLN A 31 28.07 14.48 -13.79
N VAL A 32 28.20 13.57 -14.74
CA VAL A 32 28.92 13.78 -15.99
C VAL A 32 28.19 14.79 -16.90
N ALA A 33 26.87 14.78 -16.91
CA ALA A 33 26.06 15.74 -17.66
C ALA A 33 26.18 17.16 -17.10
N GLY A 34 26.43 17.32 -15.79
CA GLY A 34 26.64 18.61 -15.14
C GLY A 34 25.42 19.51 -15.11
N GLY A 35 25.62 20.79 -14.85
CA GLY A 35 24.54 21.78 -14.79
C GLY A 35 23.51 21.42 -13.71
N ALA A 36 22.22 21.43 -14.04
CA ALA A 36 21.12 21.14 -13.10
C ALA A 36 20.79 19.62 -12.94
N TRP A 37 21.51 18.74 -13.65
CA TRP A 37 21.21 17.30 -13.63
C TRP A 37 21.49 16.62 -12.29
N PRO A 38 22.59 16.92 -11.57
CA PRO A 38 22.82 16.35 -10.23
C PRO A 38 21.68 16.68 -9.25
N ASP A 39 21.20 17.93 -9.25
CA ASP A 39 20.11 18.35 -8.36
C ASP A 39 18.78 17.72 -8.76
N ARG A 40 18.52 17.57 -10.06
CA ARG A 40 17.33 16.85 -10.55
C ARG A 40 17.36 15.37 -10.18
N ALA A 41 18.51 14.71 -10.31
CA ALA A 41 18.68 13.33 -9.90
C ALA A 41 18.46 13.16 -8.38
N ARG A 42 18.98 14.10 -7.58
CA ARG A 42 18.77 14.11 -6.13
C ARG A 42 17.30 14.33 -5.76
N ALA A 43 16.64 15.30 -6.40
CA ALA A 43 15.22 15.55 -6.20
C ALA A 43 14.36 14.35 -6.59
N ALA A 44 14.64 13.70 -7.71
CA ALA A 44 13.94 12.49 -8.14
C ALA A 44 14.18 11.32 -7.16
N TYR A 45 15.41 11.14 -6.67
CA TYR A 45 15.72 10.13 -5.65
C TYR A 45 14.93 10.34 -4.35
N LEU A 46 14.85 11.60 -3.89
CA LEU A 46 14.10 11.96 -2.68
C LEU A 46 12.58 11.87 -2.90
N ALA A 47 12.08 12.20 -4.08
CA ALA A 47 10.68 12.05 -4.44
C ALA A 47 10.27 10.57 -4.48
N GLU A 48 11.11 9.69 -5.03
CA GLU A 48 10.89 8.25 -4.95
C GLU A 48 10.87 7.74 -3.50
N ASP A 49 11.62 8.37 -2.58
CA ASP A 49 11.54 8.06 -1.14
C ASP A 49 10.20 8.48 -0.54
N GLY A 50 9.62 9.57 -1.02
CA GLY A 50 8.30 10.05 -0.60
C GLY A 50 7.16 9.15 -1.11
N GLU A 51 7.27 8.63 -2.33
CA GLU A 51 6.25 7.78 -2.96
C GLU A 51 6.51 6.28 -2.78
N THR A 52 7.78 5.83 -2.81
CA THR A 52 8.16 4.40 -2.67
C THR A 52 8.56 4.03 -1.24
N GLY A 53 8.61 4.98 -0.34
CA GLY A 53 8.90 4.71 1.08
C GLY A 53 7.96 3.69 1.72
N LYS A 54 6.95 3.25 0.97
CA LYS A 54 6.00 2.23 1.42
C LYS A 54 5.44 1.44 0.23
N THR A 55 6.28 0.69 -0.46
CA THR A 55 5.73 -0.56 -0.96
C THR A 55 5.35 -1.34 0.29
N LEU A 56 4.11 -1.17 0.72
CA LEU A 56 3.54 -1.93 1.82
C LEU A 56 3.88 -3.39 1.54
N SER A 57 4.45 -4.10 2.50
CA SER A 57 4.59 -5.55 2.32
C SER A 57 3.22 -6.09 1.92
N THR A 58 3.17 -7.14 1.12
CA THR A 58 1.90 -7.75 0.70
C THR A 58 0.93 -7.96 1.87
N ALA A 59 1.46 -8.23 3.06
CA ALA A 59 0.65 -8.38 4.26
C ALA A 59 0.06 -7.06 4.77
N LEU A 60 0.80 -5.95 4.68
CA LEU A 60 0.29 -4.62 5.05
C LEU A 60 -0.70 -4.11 4.00
N GLN A 61 -0.48 -4.41 2.71
CA GLN A 61 -1.45 -4.11 1.66
C GLN A 61 -2.75 -4.87 1.92
N LEU A 62 -2.67 -6.18 2.21
CA LEU A 62 -3.84 -6.97 2.58
C LEU A 62 -4.61 -6.35 3.76
N LEU A 63 -3.89 -5.91 4.79
CA LEU A 63 -4.50 -5.31 5.97
C LEU A 63 -5.15 -3.95 5.67
N SER A 64 -4.55 -3.16 4.78
CA SER A 64 -5.13 -1.91 4.28
C SER A 64 -6.42 -2.17 3.51
N ASP A 65 -6.38 -3.10 2.55
CA ASP A 65 -7.52 -3.41 1.70
C ASP A 65 -8.69 -4.00 2.51
N ILE A 66 -8.39 -4.80 3.54
CA ILE A 66 -9.42 -5.29 4.46
C ILE A 66 -10.03 -4.12 5.25
N ARG A 67 -9.23 -3.19 5.76
CA ARG A 67 -9.72 -2.00 6.46
C ARG A 67 -10.66 -1.18 5.57
N ASP A 68 -10.23 -0.95 4.34
CA ASP A 68 -10.93 -0.06 3.40
C ASP A 68 -12.21 -0.71 2.83
N THR A 69 -12.30 -2.03 2.84
CA THR A 69 -13.50 -2.80 2.42
C THR A 69 -14.40 -3.23 3.58
N SER A 70 -14.01 -2.96 4.82
CA SER A 70 -14.82 -3.28 6.00
C SER A 70 -15.99 -2.31 6.15
N LEU A 71 -17.16 -2.85 6.46
CA LEU A 71 -18.38 -2.08 6.67
C LEU A 71 -18.55 -1.72 8.17
N PRO A 72 -19.20 -0.59 8.50
CA PRO A 72 -19.37 -0.15 9.89
C PRO A 72 -20.08 -1.15 10.81
N HIS A 73 -20.90 -2.04 10.23
CA HIS A 73 -21.66 -3.05 10.96
C HIS A 73 -20.99 -4.43 10.98
N ASP A 74 -19.78 -4.56 10.40
CA ASP A 74 -19.04 -5.81 10.41
C ASP A 74 -18.44 -6.04 11.80
N ASP A 75 -18.91 -7.06 12.51
CA ASP A 75 -18.29 -7.57 13.74
C ASP A 75 -17.42 -8.80 13.43
N LYS A 76 -18.04 -9.81 12.85
CA LYS A 76 -17.41 -11.09 12.48
C LYS A 76 -17.66 -11.39 11.02
N VAL A 77 -16.60 -11.55 10.24
CA VAL A 77 -16.72 -11.75 8.79
C VAL A 77 -16.07 -13.06 8.37
N PRO A 78 -16.78 -13.92 7.61
CA PRO A 78 -16.21 -15.14 7.04
C PRO A 78 -15.03 -14.85 6.13
N THR A 79 -14.05 -15.73 6.15
CA THR A 79 -12.88 -15.59 5.27
C THR A 79 -13.26 -15.50 3.79
N GLU A 80 -14.27 -16.27 3.36
CA GLU A 80 -14.76 -16.21 1.97
C GLU A 80 -15.34 -14.85 1.59
N THR A 81 -16.05 -14.20 2.53
CA THR A 81 -16.57 -12.85 2.31
C THR A 81 -15.44 -11.84 2.20
N ILE A 82 -14.37 -11.99 3.00
CA ILE A 82 -13.18 -11.17 2.89
C ILE A 82 -12.53 -11.36 1.50
N ILE A 83 -12.33 -12.59 1.06
CA ILE A 83 -11.77 -12.90 -0.27
C ILE A 83 -12.60 -12.25 -1.36
N ARG A 84 -13.91 -12.41 -1.32
CA ARG A 84 -14.81 -11.81 -2.31
C ARG A 84 -14.69 -10.29 -2.37
N ARG A 85 -14.62 -9.62 -1.20
CA ARG A 85 -14.45 -8.15 -1.14
C ARG A 85 -13.10 -7.73 -1.71
N LEU A 86 -12.03 -8.43 -1.35
CA LEU A 86 -10.68 -8.17 -1.84
C LEU A 86 -10.57 -8.34 -3.36
N CYS A 87 -11.19 -9.38 -3.92
CA CYS A 87 -11.20 -9.62 -5.36
C CYS A 87 -12.06 -8.60 -6.13
N ASN A 88 -12.96 -7.90 -5.47
CA ASN A 88 -13.78 -6.84 -6.10
C ASN A 88 -13.11 -5.46 -6.09
N ILE A 89 -11.92 -5.32 -5.52
CA ILE A 89 -11.14 -4.09 -5.60
C ILE A 89 -10.50 -4.01 -6.99
N ASP A 90 -10.77 -2.92 -7.71
CA ASP A 90 -10.17 -2.70 -9.03
C ASP A 90 -8.64 -2.69 -8.94
N GLU A 91 -7.99 -3.31 -9.92
CA GLU A 91 -6.52 -3.40 -10.03
C GLU A 91 -5.81 -4.07 -8.83
N SER A 92 -6.56 -4.75 -7.94
CA SER A 92 -5.97 -5.43 -6.80
C SER A 92 -5.26 -6.73 -7.20
N PRO A 93 -4.21 -7.13 -6.46
CA PRO A 93 -3.50 -8.38 -6.77
C PRO A 93 -4.26 -9.64 -6.33
N TRP A 94 -5.37 -9.50 -5.59
CA TRP A 94 -6.00 -10.61 -4.89
C TRP A 94 -6.76 -11.57 -5.80
N GLU A 95 -7.33 -11.07 -6.90
CA GLU A 95 -8.00 -11.89 -7.90
C GLU A 95 -7.03 -12.78 -8.67
N ARG A 96 -5.78 -12.32 -8.83
CA ARG A 96 -4.73 -13.03 -9.59
C ARG A 96 -3.52 -13.35 -8.72
N TYR A 97 -3.70 -13.50 -7.45
CA TYR A 97 -2.62 -13.72 -6.49
C TYR A 97 -1.79 -14.97 -6.82
N ASN A 98 -2.46 -16.02 -7.32
CA ASN A 98 -1.86 -17.27 -7.79
C ASN A 98 -1.92 -17.33 -9.34
N PHE A 99 -1.36 -16.34 -10.03
CA PHE A 99 -1.49 -16.19 -11.49
C PHE A 99 -1.03 -17.40 -12.32
N LYS A 100 -0.24 -18.31 -11.74
CA LYS A 100 0.23 -19.53 -12.40
C LYS A 100 -0.83 -20.63 -12.48
N GLU A 101 -1.86 -20.54 -11.66
CA GLU A 101 -2.92 -21.53 -11.64
C GLU A 101 -3.84 -21.36 -12.86
N ARG A 102 -4.35 -22.48 -13.36
CA ARG A 102 -5.21 -22.49 -14.56
C ARG A 102 -6.65 -22.18 -14.23
N ASP A 103 -7.11 -22.64 -13.07
CA ASP A 103 -8.48 -22.40 -12.61
C ASP A 103 -8.63 -20.96 -12.08
N SER A 104 -9.75 -20.31 -12.43
CA SER A 104 -10.07 -18.95 -12.00
C SER A 104 -10.19 -18.83 -10.49
N ASP A 105 -10.75 -19.84 -9.82
CA ASP A 105 -10.94 -19.84 -8.37
C ASP A 105 -9.64 -20.12 -7.62
N GLU A 106 -8.74 -20.92 -8.20
CA GLU A 106 -7.40 -21.17 -7.66
C GLU A 106 -6.47 -19.97 -7.84
N ARG A 107 -6.71 -19.09 -8.82
CA ARG A 107 -5.95 -17.86 -9.03
C ARG A 107 -6.17 -16.84 -7.91
N LYS A 108 -7.35 -16.83 -7.31
CA LYS A 108 -7.68 -15.93 -6.21
C LYS A 108 -6.83 -16.24 -4.98
N ILE A 109 -6.64 -15.24 -4.13
CA ILE A 109 -6.01 -15.46 -2.84
C ILE A 109 -6.80 -16.50 -2.03
N GLN A 110 -6.09 -17.47 -1.46
CA GLN A 110 -6.70 -18.57 -0.72
C GLN A 110 -6.74 -18.31 0.79
N PRO A 111 -7.68 -18.91 1.53
CA PRO A 111 -7.79 -18.73 2.99
C PRO A 111 -6.50 -19.00 3.76
N ARG A 112 -5.71 -19.97 3.31
CA ARG A 112 -4.40 -20.31 3.92
C ARG A 112 -3.39 -19.19 3.74
N GLN A 113 -3.40 -18.52 2.60
CA GLN A 113 -2.48 -17.42 2.29
C GLN A 113 -2.84 -16.18 3.11
N ILE A 114 -4.13 -15.85 3.25
CA ILE A 114 -4.60 -14.79 4.14
C ILE A 114 -4.14 -15.05 5.58
N SER A 115 -4.35 -16.28 6.06
CA SER A 115 -3.93 -16.65 7.41
C SER A 115 -2.41 -16.56 7.61
N ALA A 116 -1.61 -16.94 6.61
CA ALA A 116 -0.16 -16.82 6.64
C ALA A 116 0.31 -15.36 6.67
N LEU A 117 -0.29 -14.49 5.84
CA LEU A 117 0.03 -13.07 5.76
C LEU A 117 -0.36 -12.30 7.03
N LEU A 118 -1.46 -12.67 7.67
CA LEU A 118 -1.97 -12.00 8.87
C LEU A 118 -1.37 -12.53 10.18
N LYS A 119 -0.77 -13.72 10.16
CA LYS A 119 -0.16 -14.36 11.35
C LYS A 119 0.89 -13.48 12.06
N PRO A 120 1.81 -12.79 11.37
CA PRO A 120 2.80 -11.90 12.02
C PRO A 120 2.17 -10.76 12.82
N TYR A 121 0.95 -10.37 12.49
CA TYR A 121 0.19 -9.31 13.16
C TYR A 121 -0.69 -9.83 14.30
N GLY A 122 -0.55 -11.10 14.66
CA GLY A 122 -1.32 -11.74 15.73
C GLY A 122 -2.76 -12.11 15.35
N LEU A 123 -3.13 -11.93 14.08
CA LEU A 123 -4.47 -12.20 13.57
C LEU A 123 -4.59 -13.67 13.15
N LYS A 124 -5.54 -14.38 13.74
CA LYS A 124 -5.80 -15.79 13.45
C LYS A 124 -7.28 -15.99 13.08
N PRO A 125 -7.58 -16.85 12.10
CA PRO A 125 -8.96 -17.19 11.81
C PRO A 125 -9.54 -17.97 12.97
N GLN A 126 -10.76 -17.62 13.36
CA GLN A 126 -11.52 -18.30 14.41
C GLN A 126 -12.81 -18.88 13.85
N GLN A 127 -13.42 -19.77 14.61
CA GLN A 127 -14.75 -20.26 14.30
C GLN A 127 -15.76 -19.20 14.71
N ILE A 128 -16.52 -18.72 13.73
CA ILE A 128 -17.56 -17.71 13.92
C ILE A 128 -18.91 -18.31 13.57
N ARG A 129 -19.94 -17.94 14.35
CA ARG A 129 -21.31 -18.36 14.08
C ARG A 129 -22.05 -17.21 13.38
N ILE A 130 -22.60 -17.52 12.21
CA ILE A 130 -23.46 -16.59 11.46
C ILE A 130 -24.77 -17.32 11.18
N GLY A 131 -25.85 -16.87 11.84
CA GLY A 131 -27.12 -17.59 11.81
C GLY A 131 -26.98 -18.99 12.36
N SER A 132 -27.31 -20.01 11.56
CA SER A 132 -27.20 -21.42 11.89
C SER A 132 -25.87 -22.08 11.50
N SER A 133 -25.00 -21.37 10.78
CA SER A 133 -23.76 -21.92 10.23
C SER A 133 -22.52 -21.54 11.04
N ASN A 134 -21.63 -22.52 11.23
CA ASN A 134 -20.30 -22.32 11.81
C ASN A 134 -19.29 -22.18 10.66
N LEU A 135 -18.69 -21.00 10.53
CA LEU A 135 -17.77 -20.66 9.48
C LEU A 135 -16.42 -20.25 10.07
N ARG A 136 -15.35 -20.35 9.28
CA ARG A 136 -14.05 -19.76 9.63
C ARG A 136 -14.03 -18.31 9.18
N GLY A 137 -13.61 -17.41 10.06
CA GLY A 137 -13.55 -16.00 9.77
C GLY A 137 -12.72 -15.22 10.77
N TYR A 138 -12.86 -13.92 10.73
CA TYR A 138 -12.11 -13.00 11.56
C TYR A 138 -13.04 -12.02 12.28
N VAL A 139 -12.59 -11.53 13.43
CA VAL A 139 -13.20 -10.39 14.12
C VAL A 139 -12.64 -9.11 13.50
N ILE A 140 -13.48 -8.31 12.90
CA ILE A 140 -13.05 -7.10 12.18
C ILE A 140 -12.44 -6.07 13.14
N GLY A 141 -12.96 -5.95 14.35
CA GLY A 141 -12.39 -5.06 15.36
C GLY A 141 -10.90 -5.33 15.66
N ASP A 142 -10.48 -6.60 15.65
CA ASP A 142 -9.08 -6.94 15.85
C ASP A 142 -8.22 -6.64 14.62
N MET A 143 -8.77 -6.81 13.41
CA MET A 143 -8.11 -6.43 12.17
C MET A 143 -7.93 -4.92 12.08
N LEU A 144 -8.95 -4.13 12.44
CA LEU A 144 -8.87 -2.68 12.46
C LEU A 144 -7.88 -2.16 13.51
N LYS A 145 -7.80 -2.78 14.70
CA LYS A 145 -6.76 -2.46 15.69
C LYS A 145 -5.36 -2.71 15.14
N ALA A 146 -5.15 -3.84 14.47
CA ALA A 146 -3.88 -4.14 13.84
C ALA A 146 -3.59 -3.15 12.70
N ALA A 147 -4.58 -2.84 11.84
CA ALA A 147 -4.43 -1.84 10.79
C ALA A 147 -4.01 -0.48 11.35
N ASN A 148 -4.68 0.02 12.38
CA ASN A 148 -4.36 1.31 13.02
C ASN A 148 -2.97 1.33 13.67
N ARG A 149 -2.46 0.17 14.08
CA ARG A 149 -1.11 0.05 14.68
C ARG A 149 0.01 0.05 13.64
N TYR A 150 -0.22 -0.56 12.49
CA TYR A 150 0.83 -0.82 11.50
C TYR A 150 0.71 0.00 10.22
N LEU A 151 -0.44 0.60 9.96
CA LEU A 151 -0.70 1.44 8.79
C LEU A 151 -0.79 2.91 9.19
N PRO A 152 -0.46 3.82 8.27
CA PRO A 152 -0.78 5.23 8.46
C PRO A 152 -2.30 5.42 8.58
N PRO A 153 -2.76 6.49 9.24
CA PRO A 153 -4.18 6.81 9.24
C PRO A 153 -4.67 6.93 7.79
N PRO A 154 -5.94 6.55 7.52
CA PRO A 154 -6.51 6.74 6.20
C PRO A 154 -6.40 8.21 5.81
N PRO A 155 -6.18 8.54 4.53
CA PRO A 155 -6.20 9.92 4.10
C PRO A 155 -7.55 10.51 4.51
N SER A 156 -7.52 11.44 5.45
CA SER A 156 -8.73 12.16 5.87
C SER A 156 -9.32 12.77 4.61
N ALA A 157 -10.59 12.49 4.32
CA ALA A 157 -11.31 13.21 3.30
C ALA A 157 -11.21 14.69 3.72
N THR A 158 -10.40 15.45 3.01
CA THR A 158 -10.32 16.89 3.20
C THR A 158 -11.73 17.43 2.99
N PRO A 159 -12.36 18.08 3.98
CA PRO A 159 -13.65 18.70 3.73
C PRO A 159 -13.45 19.66 2.55
N LEU A 160 -14.23 19.50 1.49
CA LEU A 160 -14.30 20.47 0.41
C LEU A 160 -14.50 21.83 1.06
N GLN A 161 -13.47 22.67 1.08
CA GLN A 161 -13.63 24.07 1.45
C GLN A 161 -14.54 24.67 0.41
N VAL A 162 -15.82 24.80 0.77
CA VAL A 162 -16.76 25.60 0.03
C VAL A 162 -16.21 27.04 0.07
N PRO A 163 -15.85 27.63 -1.07
CA PRO A 163 -15.38 29.01 -1.07
C PRO A 163 -16.49 29.88 -0.48
N ALA A 164 -16.16 30.64 0.57
CA ALA A 164 -17.09 31.60 1.16
C ALA A 164 -17.62 32.52 0.06
N VAL A 165 -18.91 32.47 -0.18
CA VAL A 165 -19.61 33.40 -1.03
C VAL A 165 -19.45 34.78 -0.36
N LYS A 166 -18.68 35.65 -0.99
CA LYS A 166 -18.63 37.07 -0.61
C LYS A 166 -19.98 37.65 -0.94
N ASP A 167 -20.76 37.91 0.07
CA ASP A 167 -21.94 38.73 -0.04
C ASP A 167 -21.51 40.10 -0.61
N CYS A 168 -21.86 40.36 -1.84
CA CYS A 168 -21.90 41.71 -2.38
C CYS A 168 -23.05 42.43 -1.70
N VAL A 169 -22.75 43.18 -0.64
CA VAL A 169 -23.66 44.17 -0.10
C VAL A 169 -23.60 45.36 -1.03
N ASP A 170 -24.62 45.46 -1.87
CA ASP A 170 -25.00 46.73 -2.52
C ASP A 170 -25.30 47.76 -1.45
N SER A 171 -24.68 48.91 -1.57
CA SER A 171 -25.07 50.09 -0.81
C SER A 171 -25.50 51.18 -1.76
N PRO A 172 -26.47 52.02 -1.36
CA PRO A 172 -27.30 52.89 -2.18
C PRO A 172 -26.57 54.10 -2.78
#